data_171207e668422c11f85e8b5beca8d86a
#
_entry.id   171207e668422c11f85e8b5beca8d86a
#
_cell.length_a   1.000
_cell.length_b   1.000
_cell.length_c   1.000
_cell.angle_alpha   90.00
_cell.angle_beta   90.00
_cell.angle_gamma   90.00
#
_symmetry.space_group_name_H-M   'P 1'
#
loop_
_entity.id
_entity.type
_entity.pdbx_description
1 polymer ?
#
loop_
_entity_poly.entity_id
_entity_poly.type
_entity_poly.pdbx_seq_one_letter_code
_entity_poly.pdbx_strand_id
1 'polypeptide(L)'
;MSNKQKTELNKAVEKVDGVKWVLGMDSFVGTSVPDNMIPAKYKEMLKSDNYEIEFVCSNYKSATDEVNAQIDAINKLVKKYSKDSMVIGEAPLMKDLQDVTDVDLASVNYVSVIAIFIIIMLTFKSISIPIILVSVIEFAIFLNMCIPFYTGESLPFVASIVIGSIQLGATVDYAILMTSRYQKERLERKKSKKEAISIAHKTSIKSIIISGMSLFASTFGVTISSNIDMIKSICTLLSRGAIISTIVVIFILPAMLTVFDKIICKTTIGMNKIDY
;
A
#
# COMPACT_ATOMS: atom_id res chain seq x y z
N MET A 1 -27.62 17.49 -24.06
CA MET A 1 -26.74 18.36 -24.90
C MET A 1 -27.32 18.49 -26.30
N SER A 2 -27.15 19.67 -26.96
CA SER A 2 -27.49 19.82 -28.37
C SER A 2 -26.40 19.19 -29.25
N ASN A 3 -26.74 18.80 -30.50
CA ASN A 3 -25.74 18.19 -31.41
C ASN A 3 -24.53 19.13 -31.67
N LYS A 4 -24.76 20.45 -31.69
CA LYS A 4 -23.67 21.43 -31.81
C LYS A 4 -22.72 21.40 -30.62
N GLN A 5 -23.25 21.30 -29.39
CA GLN A 5 -22.44 21.21 -28.18
C GLN A 5 -21.64 19.90 -28.12
N LYS A 6 -22.19 18.79 -28.62
CA LYS A 6 -21.47 17.50 -28.70
C LYS A 6 -20.30 17.58 -29.64
N THR A 7 -20.50 18.13 -30.85
CA THR A 7 -19.41 18.34 -31.81
C THR A 7 -18.32 19.25 -31.28
N GLU A 8 -18.68 20.32 -30.55
CA GLU A 8 -17.71 21.20 -29.89
C GLU A 8 -16.93 20.48 -28.79
N LEU A 9 -17.61 19.64 -27.99
CA LEU A 9 -16.98 18.81 -26.97
C LEU A 9 -16.01 17.81 -27.62
N ASN A 10 -16.43 17.06 -28.64
CA ASN A 10 -15.59 16.07 -29.32
C ASN A 10 -14.31 16.71 -29.90
N LYS A 11 -14.45 17.87 -30.56
CA LYS A 11 -13.29 18.63 -31.03
C LYS A 11 -12.39 19.16 -29.92
N ALA A 12 -12.96 19.46 -28.75
CA ALA A 12 -12.18 19.89 -27.61
C ALA A 12 -11.43 18.68 -26.96
N VAL A 13 -12.05 17.52 -26.90
CA VAL A 13 -11.45 16.27 -26.38
C VAL A 13 -10.36 15.78 -27.33
N GLU A 14 -10.54 15.84 -28.64
CA GLU A 14 -9.51 15.48 -29.65
C GLU A 14 -8.22 16.31 -29.52
N LYS A 15 -8.33 17.54 -28.98
CA LYS A 15 -7.16 18.43 -28.78
C LYS A 15 -6.43 18.14 -27.44
N VAL A 16 -6.97 17.28 -26.60
CA VAL A 16 -6.30 16.89 -25.35
C VAL A 16 -5.08 16.04 -25.69
N ASP A 17 -3.99 16.33 -25.06
CA ASP A 17 -2.72 15.63 -25.29
C ASP A 17 -2.85 14.12 -25.12
N GLY A 18 -2.28 13.37 -26.06
CA GLY A 18 -2.32 11.92 -26.07
C GLY A 18 -3.65 11.30 -26.54
N VAL A 19 -4.69 12.07 -26.88
CA VAL A 19 -5.91 11.52 -27.50
C VAL A 19 -5.61 11.14 -28.94
N LYS A 20 -5.88 9.91 -29.28
CA LYS A 20 -5.66 9.36 -30.63
C LYS A 20 -6.85 9.64 -31.55
N TRP A 21 -8.06 9.41 -31.05
CA TRP A 21 -9.31 9.67 -31.73
C TRP A 21 -10.48 9.67 -30.74
N VAL A 22 -11.55 10.37 -31.12
CA VAL A 22 -12.84 10.38 -30.44
C VAL A 22 -13.89 9.83 -31.40
N LEU A 23 -14.71 8.91 -30.93
CA LEU A 23 -15.73 8.25 -31.75
C LEU A 23 -17.08 8.34 -31.04
N GLY A 24 -17.95 9.14 -31.56
CA GLY A 24 -19.34 9.28 -31.13
C GLY A 24 -20.31 9.02 -32.27
N MET A 25 -21.60 9.21 -32.02
CA MET A 25 -22.64 9.05 -33.02
C MET A 25 -22.39 9.96 -34.24
N ASP A 26 -21.93 11.18 -33.98
CA ASP A 26 -21.61 12.19 -35.02
C ASP A 26 -20.50 11.75 -35.98
N SER A 27 -19.59 10.89 -35.50
CA SER A 27 -18.47 10.38 -36.31
C SER A 27 -18.92 9.38 -37.36
N PHE A 28 -20.03 8.65 -37.12
CA PHE A 28 -20.56 7.66 -38.05
C PHE A 28 -21.50 8.25 -39.09
N VAL A 29 -22.22 9.30 -38.71
CA VAL A 29 -23.37 9.79 -39.51
C VAL A 29 -23.17 11.20 -40.02
N GLY A 30 -22.17 11.93 -39.47
CA GLY A 30 -21.97 13.35 -39.77
C GLY A 30 -23.05 14.25 -39.11
N THR A 31 -22.68 15.49 -38.88
CA THR A 31 -23.51 16.48 -38.13
C THR A 31 -24.80 16.91 -38.84
N SER A 32 -24.95 16.53 -40.10
CA SER A 32 -26.07 16.97 -40.97
C SER A 32 -27.14 15.92 -41.17
N VAL A 33 -27.01 14.70 -40.66
CA VAL A 33 -27.98 13.63 -40.83
C VAL A 33 -28.97 13.65 -39.68
N PRO A 34 -30.30 13.74 -39.98
CA PRO A 34 -31.31 13.64 -38.93
C PRO A 34 -31.33 12.30 -38.23
N ASP A 35 -31.64 12.29 -36.91
CA ASP A 35 -31.65 11.09 -36.04
C ASP A 35 -32.51 9.94 -36.58
N ASN A 36 -33.55 10.23 -37.36
CA ASN A 36 -34.46 9.25 -37.93
C ASN A 36 -33.90 8.49 -39.16
N MET A 37 -32.79 8.95 -39.73
CA MET A 37 -32.08 8.28 -40.84
C MET A 37 -30.93 7.38 -40.37
N ILE A 38 -30.65 7.34 -39.07
CA ILE A 38 -29.64 6.49 -38.50
C ILE A 38 -30.20 5.06 -38.33
N PRO A 39 -29.51 4.01 -38.85
CA PRO A 39 -29.92 2.64 -38.65
C PRO A 39 -30.10 2.30 -37.17
N ALA A 40 -31.23 1.66 -36.81
CA ALA A 40 -31.61 1.34 -35.44
C ALA A 40 -30.49 0.60 -34.67
N LYS A 41 -29.76 -0.27 -35.35
CA LYS A 41 -28.65 -1.06 -34.78
C LYS A 41 -27.56 -0.17 -34.18
N TYR A 42 -27.16 0.92 -34.81
CA TYR A 42 -26.11 1.85 -34.30
C TYR A 42 -26.69 2.76 -33.21
N LYS A 43 -27.95 3.10 -33.32
CA LYS A 43 -28.64 3.94 -32.34
C LYS A 43 -28.79 3.21 -31.02
N GLU A 44 -29.16 1.93 -31.04
CA GLU A 44 -29.30 1.09 -29.85
C GLU A 44 -27.94 0.82 -29.14
N MET A 45 -26.85 0.78 -29.90
CA MET A 45 -25.51 0.56 -29.33
C MET A 45 -24.93 1.78 -28.64
N LEU A 46 -25.18 2.98 -29.17
CA LEU A 46 -24.49 4.21 -28.74
C LEU A 46 -25.40 5.16 -27.97
N LYS A 47 -26.72 5.01 -28.06
CA LYS A 47 -27.70 5.91 -27.46
C LYS A 47 -28.82 5.14 -26.79
N SER A 48 -29.06 5.46 -25.54
CA SER A 48 -30.29 5.08 -24.80
C SER A 48 -31.12 6.34 -24.58
N ASP A 49 -32.32 6.21 -23.97
CA ASP A 49 -33.24 7.33 -23.74
C ASP A 49 -32.57 8.48 -22.97
N ASN A 50 -31.69 8.18 -22.02
CA ASN A 50 -31.05 9.16 -21.13
C ASN A 50 -29.54 9.34 -21.36
N TYR A 51 -28.89 8.43 -22.06
CA TYR A 51 -27.42 8.40 -22.16
C TYR A 51 -26.97 8.17 -23.59
N GLU A 52 -25.84 8.78 -23.92
CA GLU A 52 -25.12 8.57 -25.16
C GLU A 52 -23.66 8.26 -24.84
N ILE A 53 -23.10 7.25 -25.50
CA ILE A 53 -21.74 6.79 -25.29
C ILE A 53 -20.84 7.36 -26.38
N GLU A 54 -19.74 7.93 -25.99
CA GLU A 54 -18.64 8.36 -26.84
C GLU A 54 -17.37 7.60 -26.43
N PHE A 55 -16.62 7.10 -27.39
CA PHE A 55 -15.37 6.40 -27.16
C PHE A 55 -14.19 7.34 -27.38
N VAL A 56 -13.29 7.37 -26.42
CA VAL A 56 -12.04 8.11 -26.52
C VAL A 56 -10.89 7.11 -26.46
N CYS A 57 -10.03 7.11 -27.47
CA CYS A 57 -8.84 6.28 -27.50
C CYS A 57 -7.62 7.10 -27.10
N SER A 58 -6.85 6.61 -26.16
CA SER A 58 -5.59 7.19 -25.72
C SER A 58 -4.39 6.52 -26.39
N ASN A 59 -3.33 7.27 -26.62
CA ASN A 59 -2.01 6.76 -26.97
C ASN A 59 -1.21 6.30 -25.74
N TYR A 60 -1.63 6.72 -24.56
CA TYR A 60 -0.97 6.39 -23.30
C TYR A 60 -1.42 5.04 -22.77
N LYS A 61 -0.56 4.37 -22.01
CA LYS A 61 -0.89 3.14 -21.32
C LYS A 61 -1.73 3.43 -20.07
N SER A 62 -2.64 2.52 -19.73
CA SER A 62 -3.40 2.60 -18.48
C SER A 62 -2.44 2.63 -17.27
N ALA A 63 -2.87 3.33 -16.22
CA ALA A 63 -2.13 3.46 -14.96
C ALA A 63 -0.77 4.18 -15.06
N THR A 64 -0.64 5.16 -15.97
CA THR A 64 0.52 6.08 -16.04
C THR A 64 0.10 7.51 -15.69
N ASP A 65 1.07 8.32 -15.28
CA ASP A 65 0.79 9.73 -14.91
C ASP A 65 0.25 10.54 -16.09
N GLU A 66 0.70 10.23 -17.31
CA GLU A 66 0.26 10.87 -18.52
C GLU A 66 -1.23 10.61 -18.81
N VAL A 67 -1.68 9.33 -18.70
CA VAL A 67 -3.10 9.01 -18.89
C VAL A 67 -3.95 9.56 -17.76
N ASN A 68 -3.45 9.61 -16.53
CA ASN A 68 -4.16 10.21 -15.40
C ASN A 68 -4.40 11.70 -15.61
N ALA A 69 -3.38 12.45 -16.06
CA ALA A 69 -3.51 13.85 -16.41
C ALA A 69 -4.48 14.07 -17.60
N GLN A 70 -4.45 13.20 -18.61
CA GLN A 70 -5.38 13.21 -19.73
C GLN A 70 -6.83 13.01 -19.26
N ILE A 71 -7.09 12.02 -18.39
CA ILE A 71 -8.42 11.76 -17.82
C ILE A 71 -8.94 12.99 -17.08
N ASP A 72 -8.09 13.64 -16.27
CA ASP A 72 -8.49 14.86 -15.55
C ASP A 72 -8.83 16.01 -16.50
N ALA A 73 -8.08 16.19 -17.59
CA ALA A 73 -8.36 17.19 -18.60
C ALA A 73 -9.70 16.89 -19.31
N ILE A 74 -9.94 15.64 -19.70
CA ILE A 74 -11.19 15.21 -20.33
C ILE A 74 -12.37 15.37 -19.36
N ASN A 75 -12.24 14.97 -18.10
CA ASN A 75 -13.28 15.14 -17.09
C ASN A 75 -13.66 16.62 -16.90
N LYS A 76 -12.69 17.52 -16.84
CA LYS A 76 -12.95 18.96 -16.76
C LYS A 76 -13.71 19.49 -17.95
N LEU A 77 -13.36 19.04 -19.17
CA LEU A 77 -14.08 19.40 -20.39
C LEU A 77 -15.50 18.88 -20.39
N VAL A 78 -15.68 17.59 -20.11
CA VAL A 78 -16.99 16.94 -20.10
C VAL A 78 -17.94 17.60 -19.07
N LYS A 79 -17.45 17.87 -17.86
CA LYS A 79 -18.25 18.55 -16.81
C LYS A 79 -18.60 20.01 -17.14
N LYS A 80 -17.83 20.67 -17.98
CA LYS A 80 -18.14 22.03 -18.46
C LYS A 80 -19.39 22.03 -19.38
N TYR A 81 -19.57 20.97 -20.16
CA TYR A 81 -20.70 20.86 -21.10
C TYR A 81 -21.93 20.19 -20.49
N SER A 82 -21.72 19.22 -19.60
CA SER A 82 -22.82 18.52 -18.90
C SER A 82 -22.35 18.06 -17.51
N LYS A 83 -23.10 18.44 -16.47
CA LYS A 83 -22.80 18.06 -15.09
C LYS A 83 -23.01 16.56 -14.82
N ASP A 84 -23.93 15.94 -15.55
CA ASP A 84 -24.30 14.53 -15.37
C ASP A 84 -23.46 13.56 -16.20
N SER A 85 -22.60 14.09 -17.08
CA SER A 85 -21.69 13.28 -17.87
C SER A 85 -20.50 12.80 -17.02
N MET A 86 -20.03 11.60 -17.33
CA MET A 86 -18.89 10.98 -16.64
C MET A 86 -17.95 10.30 -17.64
N VAL A 87 -16.67 10.28 -17.33
CA VAL A 87 -15.67 9.52 -18.06
C VAL A 87 -15.53 8.16 -17.38
N ILE A 88 -15.79 7.09 -18.13
CA ILE A 88 -15.77 5.70 -17.64
C ILE A 88 -14.87 4.85 -18.54
N GLY A 89 -14.40 3.73 -18.05
CA GLY A 89 -13.57 2.79 -18.79
C GLY A 89 -12.41 2.28 -17.97
N GLU A 90 -11.51 1.54 -18.59
CA GLU A 90 -10.37 0.92 -17.92
C GLU A 90 -9.41 1.95 -17.30
N ALA A 91 -9.02 2.96 -18.07
CA ALA A 91 -8.06 3.95 -17.59
C ALA A 91 -8.62 4.85 -16.47
N PRO A 92 -9.86 5.40 -16.56
CA PRO A 92 -10.49 6.08 -15.43
C PRO A 92 -10.66 5.20 -14.19
N LEU A 93 -11.07 3.93 -14.37
CA LEU A 93 -11.18 2.98 -13.26
C LEU A 93 -9.84 2.74 -12.57
N MET A 94 -8.76 2.57 -13.34
CA MET A 94 -7.42 2.39 -12.78
C MET A 94 -6.95 3.63 -12.02
N LYS A 95 -7.25 4.83 -12.52
CA LYS A 95 -6.97 6.08 -11.82
C LYS A 95 -7.73 6.17 -10.50
N ASP A 96 -9.03 5.93 -10.50
CA ASP A 96 -9.84 5.96 -9.28
C ASP A 96 -9.35 4.92 -8.24
N LEU A 97 -8.96 3.73 -8.72
CA LEU A 97 -8.34 2.72 -7.85
C LEU A 97 -7.02 3.18 -7.24
N GLN A 98 -6.17 3.87 -8.02
CA GLN A 98 -4.92 4.43 -7.48
C GLN A 98 -5.20 5.50 -6.42
N ASP A 99 -6.07 6.46 -6.72
CA ASP A 99 -6.42 7.56 -5.82
C ASP A 99 -7.01 7.05 -4.50
N VAL A 100 -7.94 6.08 -4.55
CA VAL A 100 -8.53 5.44 -3.35
C VAL A 100 -7.48 4.64 -2.59
N THR A 101 -6.65 3.88 -3.30
CA THR A 101 -5.62 3.02 -2.68
C THR A 101 -4.60 3.85 -1.91
N ASP A 102 -4.15 4.99 -2.44
CA ASP A 102 -3.19 5.86 -1.77
C ASP A 102 -3.73 6.40 -0.44
N VAL A 103 -5.01 6.78 -0.40
CA VAL A 103 -5.70 7.22 0.81
C VAL A 103 -5.87 6.07 1.81
N ASP A 104 -6.31 4.91 1.33
CA ASP A 104 -6.51 3.72 2.16
C ASP A 104 -5.17 3.21 2.72
N LEU A 105 -4.11 3.20 1.92
CA LEU A 105 -2.75 2.83 2.31
C LEU A 105 -2.26 3.67 3.48
N ALA A 106 -2.37 5.00 3.35
CA ALA A 106 -2.00 5.91 4.42
C ALA A 106 -2.84 5.66 5.67
N SER A 107 -4.16 5.55 5.53
CA SER A 107 -5.10 5.37 6.64
C SER A 107 -4.85 4.05 7.38
N VAL A 108 -4.72 2.94 6.66
CA VAL A 108 -4.46 1.61 7.25
C VAL A 108 -3.11 1.59 7.95
N ASN A 109 -2.08 2.18 7.35
CA ASN A 109 -0.76 2.24 7.97
C ASN A 109 -0.77 3.05 9.26
N TYR A 110 -1.35 4.25 9.27
CA TYR A 110 -1.46 5.08 10.48
C TYR A 110 -2.25 4.39 11.59
N VAL A 111 -3.40 3.81 11.26
CA VAL A 111 -4.25 3.11 12.25
C VAL A 111 -3.51 1.90 12.83
N SER A 112 -2.83 1.11 11.99
CA SER A 112 -2.06 -0.07 12.42
C SER A 112 -0.90 0.32 13.34
N VAL A 113 -0.12 1.32 12.96
CA VAL A 113 1.01 1.81 13.77
C VAL A 113 0.53 2.37 15.11
N ILE A 114 -0.53 3.18 15.12
CA ILE A 114 -1.10 3.73 16.37
C ILE A 114 -1.64 2.62 17.26
N ALA A 115 -2.37 1.65 16.71
CA ALA A 115 -2.90 0.53 17.48
C ALA A 115 -1.79 -0.29 18.13
N ILE A 116 -0.76 -0.65 17.37
CA ILE A 116 0.40 -1.40 17.88
C ILE A 116 1.17 -0.58 18.91
N PHE A 117 1.35 0.72 18.66
CA PHE A 117 1.99 1.62 19.62
C PHE A 117 1.26 1.61 20.98
N ILE A 118 -0.06 1.73 20.97
CA ILE A 118 -0.89 1.71 22.19
C ILE A 118 -0.78 0.35 22.90
N ILE A 119 -0.87 -0.77 22.17
CA ILE A 119 -0.77 -2.12 22.72
C ILE A 119 0.59 -2.30 23.40
N ILE A 120 1.68 -1.96 22.73
CA ILE A 120 3.03 -2.08 23.29
C ILE A 120 3.21 -1.15 24.50
N MET A 121 2.69 0.08 24.43
CA MET A 121 2.75 1.03 25.53
C MET A 121 2.05 0.51 26.78
N LEU A 122 0.87 -0.08 26.64
CA LEU A 122 0.12 -0.68 27.75
C LEU A 122 0.83 -1.92 28.30
N THR A 123 1.37 -2.77 27.42
CA THR A 123 2.05 -4.02 27.78
C THR A 123 3.32 -3.76 28.59
N PHE A 124 4.16 -2.84 28.12
CA PHE A 124 5.45 -2.54 28.77
C PHE A 124 5.40 -1.40 29.77
N LYS A 125 4.25 -0.72 29.87
CA LYS A 125 4.09 0.50 30.72
C LYS A 125 5.22 1.51 30.50
N SER A 126 5.56 1.74 29.23
CA SER A 126 6.67 2.56 28.78
C SER A 126 6.29 3.32 27.51
N ILE A 127 6.76 4.55 27.36
CA ILE A 127 6.56 5.36 26.15
C ILE A 127 7.69 5.14 25.14
N SER A 128 8.92 4.89 25.61
CA SER A 128 10.08 4.75 24.72
C SER A 128 10.16 3.38 24.02
N ILE A 129 9.72 2.31 24.68
CA ILE A 129 9.75 0.96 24.10
C ILE A 129 8.92 0.89 22.82
N PRO A 130 7.65 1.36 22.77
CA PRO A 130 6.89 1.37 21.53
C PRO A 130 7.58 2.13 20.39
N ILE A 131 8.18 3.29 20.68
CA ILE A 131 8.91 4.06 19.66
C ILE A 131 10.05 3.23 19.06
N ILE A 132 10.85 2.60 19.89
CA ILE A 132 11.98 1.78 19.44
C ILE A 132 11.49 0.58 18.62
N LEU A 133 10.49 -0.16 19.13
CA LEU A 133 9.99 -1.35 18.47
C LEU A 133 9.38 -1.02 17.10
N VAL A 134 8.47 -0.04 17.07
CA VAL A 134 7.85 0.39 15.82
C VAL A 134 8.89 0.88 14.82
N SER A 135 9.88 1.68 15.25
CA SER A 135 10.94 2.14 14.35
C SER A 135 11.77 1.00 13.75
N VAL A 136 12.08 -0.04 14.54
CA VAL A 136 12.82 -1.22 14.05
C VAL A 136 11.97 -2.04 13.07
N ILE A 137 10.68 -2.17 13.33
CA ILE A 137 9.76 -2.91 12.47
C ILE A 137 9.54 -2.17 11.14
N GLU A 138 9.26 -0.87 11.20
CA GLU A 138 9.12 -0.01 10.02
C GLU A 138 10.39 -0.04 9.16
N PHE A 139 11.56 -0.01 9.79
CA PHE A 139 12.82 -0.15 9.06
C PHE A 139 12.90 -1.49 8.29
N ALA A 140 12.44 -2.59 8.87
CA ALA A 140 12.39 -3.89 8.16
C ALA A 140 11.41 -3.87 6.98
N ILE A 141 10.25 -3.20 7.14
CA ILE A 141 9.26 -3.02 6.07
C ILE A 141 9.86 -2.18 4.94
N PHE A 142 10.51 -1.05 5.26
CA PHE A 142 11.19 -0.21 4.28
C PHE A 142 12.25 -0.98 3.48
N LEU A 143 13.09 -1.76 4.15
CA LEU A 143 14.09 -2.60 3.48
C LEU A 143 13.44 -3.58 2.50
N ASN A 144 12.32 -4.20 2.90
CA ASN A 144 11.60 -5.10 2.03
C ASN A 144 11.01 -4.40 0.80
N MET A 145 10.44 -3.21 1.00
CA MET A 145 9.83 -2.41 -0.08
C MET A 145 10.84 -1.76 -1.02
N CYS A 146 12.08 -1.54 -0.57
CA CYS A 146 13.14 -1.02 -1.44
C CYS A 146 13.61 -2.02 -2.51
N ILE A 147 13.53 -3.33 -2.26
CA ILE A 147 14.08 -4.34 -3.18
C ILE A 147 13.40 -4.30 -4.55
N PRO A 148 12.06 -4.25 -4.69
CA PRO A 148 11.39 -4.15 -6.00
C PRO A 148 11.84 -2.94 -6.83
N PHE A 149 12.13 -1.82 -6.16
CA PHE A 149 12.65 -0.63 -6.84
C PHE A 149 13.99 -0.91 -7.54
N TYR A 150 14.89 -1.64 -6.87
CA TYR A 150 16.20 -1.99 -7.45
C TYR A 150 16.12 -3.12 -8.48
N THR A 151 15.17 -4.04 -8.33
CA THR A 151 14.99 -5.16 -9.28
C THR A 151 14.13 -4.78 -10.49
N GLY A 152 13.48 -3.60 -10.48
CA GLY A 152 12.59 -3.17 -11.56
C GLY A 152 11.28 -3.96 -11.62
N GLU A 153 10.91 -4.63 -10.52
CA GLU A 153 9.65 -5.38 -10.43
C GLU A 153 8.48 -4.44 -10.17
N SER A 154 7.45 -4.50 -11.01
CA SER A 154 6.20 -3.79 -10.73
C SER A 154 5.37 -4.56 -9.71
N LEU A 155 4.94 -3.88 -8.66
CA LEU A 155 4.11 -4.46 -7.62
C LEU A 155 2.62 -4.16 -7.89
N PRO A 156 1.72 -5.14 -7.67
CA PRO A 156 0.29 -4.84 -7.60
C PRO A 156 0.03 -3.80 -6.50
N PHE A 157 -0.84 -2.84 -6.75
CA PHE A 157 -1.15 -1.76 -5.78
C PHE A 157 -1.59 -2.29 -4.41
N VAL A 158 -2.35 -3.40 -4.38
CA VAL A 158 -2.80 -4.06 -3.14
C VAL A 158 -1.62 -4.62 -2.33
N ALA A 159 -0.50 -4.97 -2.97
CA ALA A 159 0.63 -5.58 -2.29
C ALA A 159 1.22 -4.67 -1.20
N SER A 160 1.28 -3.37 -1.43
CA SER A 160 1.81 -2.40 -0.47
C SER A 160 0.98 -2.34 0.81
N ILE A 161 -0.36 -2.35 0.70
CA ILE A 161 -1.28 -2.34 1.85
C ILE A 161 -1.12 -3.63 2.67
N VAL A 162 -1.14 -4.77 1.96
CA VAL A 162 -1.07 -6.09 2.59
C VAL A 162 0.26 -6.29 3.31
N ILE A 163 1.37 -5.86 2.71
CA ILE A 163 2.69 -6.03 3.30
C ILE A 163 2.85 -5.17 4.55
N GLY A 164 2.49 -3.89 4.50
CA GLY A 164 2.57 -2.99 5.65
C GLY A 164 1.85 -3.59 6.86
N SER A 165 0.59 -3.98 6.70
CA SER A 165 -0.24 -4.49 7.79
C SER A 165 0.20 -5.87 8.29
N ILE A 166 0.43 -6.84 7.38
CA ILE A 166 0.74 -8.23 7.76
C ILE A 166 2.17 -8.32 8.30
N GLN A 167 3.13 -7.69 7.64
CA GLN A 167 4.54 -7.73 8.09
C GLN A 167 4.69 -7.02 9.44
N LEU A 168 4.01 -5.89 9.64
CA LEU A 168 3.98 -5.18 10.92
C LEU A 168 3.43 -6.09 12.03
N GLY A 169 2.27 -6.70 11.83
CA GLY A 169 1.65 -7.60 12.81
C GLY A 169 2.48 -8.84 13.13
N ALA A 170 3.03 -9.50 12.11
CA ALA A 170 3.83 -10.70 12.30
C ALA A 170 5.20 -10.42 12.96
N THR A 171 5.78 -9.24 12.73
CA THR A 171 7.10 -8.91 13.27
C THR A 171 7.02 -8.40 14.72
N VAL A 172 5.90 -7.80 15.10
CA VAL A 172 5.73 -7.23 16.45
C VAL A 172 5.89 -8.28 17.54
N ASP A 173 5.42 -9.50 17.32
CA ASP A 173 5.52 -10.61 18.29
C ASP A 173 6.97 -10.98 18.59
N TYR A 174 7.85 -10.96 17.56
CA TYR A 174 9.29 -11.22 17.72
C TYR A 174 9.96 -10.16 18.56
N ALA A 175 9.61 -8.91 18.29
CA ALA A 175 10.15 -7.74 18.98
C ALA A 175 9.68 -7.71 20.45
N ILE A 176 8.40 -7.98 20.70
CA ILE A 176 7.84 -8.08 22.05
C ILE A 176 8.51 -9.20 22.85
N LEU A 177 8.73 -10.38 22.27
CA LEU A 177 9.35 -11.51 22.94
C LEU A 177 10.74 -11.16 23.45
N MET A 178 11.60 -10.59 22.60
CA MET A 178 12.97 -10.20 22.99
C MET A 178 12.96 -9.07 24.01
N THR A 179 12.12 -8.06 23.82
CA THR A 179 12.03 -6.89 24.70
C THR A 179 11.49 -7.26 26.08
N SER A 180 10.51 -8.16 26.15
CA SER A 180 9.97 -8.68 27.43
C SER A 180 11.04 -9.40 28.23
N ARG A 181 11.85 -10.22 27.56
CA ARG A 181 12.99 -10.89 28.21
C ARG A 181 14.03 -9.88 28.69
N TYR A 182 14.38 -8.91 27.87
CA TYR A 182 15.29 -7.84 28.26
C TYR A 182 14.78 -7.07 29.49
N GLN A 183 13.52 -6.61 29.46
CA GLN A 183 12.90 -5.90 30.58
C GLN A 183 12.91 -6.73 31.87
N LYS A 184 12.59 -8.01 31.77
CA LYS A 184 12.59 -8.93 32.92
C LYS A 184 13.98 -9.07 33.55
N GLU A 185 15.03 -9.24 32.76
CA GLU A 185 16.40 -9.37 33.26
C GLU A 185 16.90 -8.05 33.90
N ARG A 186 16.48 -6.89 33.35
CA ARG A 186 16.82 -5.58 33.92
C ARG A 186 16.05 -5.30 35.23
N LEU A 187 14.75 -5.57 35.25
CA LEU A 187 13.84 -5.18 36.34
C LEU A 187 13.91 -6.15 37.52
N GLU A 188 13.72 -7.44 37.27
CA GLU A 188 13.61 -8.46 38.31
C GLU A 188 14.98 -8.95 38.78
N ARG A 189 15.91 -9.16 37.85
CA ARG A 189 17.23 -9.74 38.14
C ARG A 189 18.33 -8.71 38.31
N LYS A 190 18.01 -7.41 38.13
CA LYS A 190 18.95 -6.28 38.26
C LYS A 190 20.27 -6.46 37.51
N LYS A 191 20.24 -7.14 36.37
CA LYS A 191 21.41 -7.39 35.54
C LYS A 191 21.87 -6.12 34.84
N SER A 192 23.16 -6.04 34.54
CA SER A 192 23.70 -4.96 33.70
C SER A 192 23.05 -5.00 32.30
N LYS A 193 23.04 -3.86 31.59
CA LYS A 193 22.45 -3.79 30.25
C LYS A 193 23.06 -4.81 29.28
N LYS A 194 24.37 -5.05 29.35
CA LYS A 194 25.05 -6.02 28.49
C LYS A 194 24.69 -7.47 28.82
N GLU A 195 24.59 -7.82 30.11
CA GLU A 195 24.15 -9.15 30.52
C GLU A 195 22.68 -9.39 30.19
N ALA A 196 21.80 -8.43 30.48
CA ALA A 196 20.38 -8.52 30.21
C ALA A 196 20.10 -8.76 28.71
N ILE A 197 20.74 -7.99 27.83
CA ILE A 197 20.54 -8.17 26.38
C ILE A 197 21.14 -9.50 25.89
N SER A 198 22.29 -9.93 26.42
CA SER A 198 22.90 -11.22 26.04
C SER A 198 21.97 -12.40 26.43
N ILE A 199 21.38 -12.35 27.61
CA ILE A 199 20.44 -13.38 28.06
C ILE A 199 19.14 -13.33 27.22
N ALA A 200 18.57 -12.13 27.04
CA ALA A 200 17.37 -11.95 26.22
C ALA A 200 17.58 -12.48 24.80
N HIS A 201 18.68 -12.15 24.18
CA HIS A 201 19.04 -12.60 22.84
C HIS A 201 19.17 -14.13 22.78
N LYS A 202 19.98 -14.75 23.66
CA LYS A 202 20.17 -16.21 23.70
C LYS A 202 18.88 -16.98 23.92
N THR A 203 17.98 -16.47 24.76
CA THR A 203 16.73 -17.16 25.09
C THR A 203 15.63 -16.96 24.08
N SER A 204 15.65 -15.85 23.32
CA SER A 204 14.59 -15.52 22.36
C SER A 204 14.91 -15.91 20.93
N ILE A 205 16.19 -15.98 20.54
CA ILE A 205 16.62 -16.19 19.16
C ILE A 205 16.00 -17.44 18.51
N LYS A 206 15.97 -18.55 19.26
CA LYS A 206 15.40 -19.81 18.75
C LYS A 206 13.92 -19.68 18.39
N SER A 207 13.13 -19.04 19.26
CA SER A 207 11.71 -18.82 19.01
C SER A 207 11.48 -17.86 17.85
N ILE A 208 12.28 -16.78 17.76
CA ILE A 208 12.20 -15.80 16.68
C ILE A 208 12.49 -16.46 15.33
N ILE A 209 13.55 -17.27 15.25
CA ILE A 209 13.89 -18.00 14.00
C ILE A 209 12.79 -18.98 13.62
N ILE A 210 12.25 -19.76 14.58
CA ILE A 210 11.20 -20.73 14.28
C ILE A 210 9.95 -20.03 13.75
N SER A 211 9.52 -18.95 14.40
CA SER A 211 8.33 -18.20 13.96
C SER A 211 8.54 -17.52 12.60
N GLY A 212 9.70 -16.88 12.38
CA GLY A 212 10.04 -16.27 11.10
C GLY A 212 10.12 -17.29 9.97
N MET A 213 10.74 -18.44 10.21
CA MET A 213 10.81 -19.52 9.23
C MET A 213 9.45 -20.19 8.97
N SER A 214 8.56 -20.25 9.97
CA SER A 214 7.18 -20.74 9.77
C SER A 214 6.40 -19.80 8.84
N LEU A 215 6.48 -18.48 9.06
CA LEU A 215 5.86 -17.50 8.18
C LEU A 215 6.46 -17.55 6.77
N PHE A 216 7.78 -17.63 6.66
CA PHE A 216 8.48 -17.81 5.39
C PHE A 216 7.98 -19.06 4.65
N ALA A 217 7.98 -20.21 5.30
CA ALA A 217 7.61 -21.48 4.67
C ALA A 217 6.15 -21.49 4.17
N SER A 218 5.22 -20.94 4.99
CA SER A 218 3.81 -20.87 4.62
C SER A 218 3.59 -19.96 3.40
N THR A 219 4.18 -18.77 3.39
CA THR A 219 4.01 -17.81 2.28
C THR A 219 4.78 -18.25 1.03
N PHE A 220 5.97 -18.81 1.18
CA PHE A 220 6.76 -19.35 0.08
C PHE A 220 6.08 -20.56 -0.57
N GLY A 221 5.45 -21.43 0.22
CA GLY A 221 4.65 -22.54 -0.29
C GLY A 221 3.51 -22.06 -1.20
N VAL A 222 2.82 -20.98 -0.82
CA VAL A 222 1.79 -20.37 -1.67
C VAL A 222 2.39 -19.75 -2.94
N THR A 223 3.56 -19.12 -2.83
CA THR A 223 4.27 -18.55 -3.99
C THR A 223 4.54 -19.60 -5.08
N ILE A 224 4.92 -20.82 -4.69
CA ILE A 224 5.20 -21.90 -5.64
C ILE A 224 3.91 -22.51 -6.18
N SER A 225 2.87 -22.66 -5.35
CA SER A 225 1.65 -23.38 -5.71
C SER A 225 0.64 -22.52 -6.48
N SER A 226 0.70 -21.17 -6.35
CA SER A 226 -0.27 -20.28 -6.96
C SER A 226 -0.01 -20.05 -8.44
N ASN A 227 -1.07 -20.11 -9.24
CA ASN A 227 -1.07 -19.73 -10.67
C ASN A 227 -1.59 -18.29 -10.88
N ILE A 228 -1.95 -17.58 -9.83
CA ILE A 228 -2.47 -16.20 -9.89
C ILE A 228 -1.30 -15.26 -9.60
N ASP A 229 -0.89 -14.46 -10.57
CA ASP A 229 0.27 -13.58 -10.49
C ASP A 229 0.21 -12.60 -9.31
N MET A 230 -0.98 -12.05 -9.01
CA MET A 230 -1.17 -11.14 -7.88
C MET A 230 -0.86 -11.84 -6.55
N ILE A 231 -1.41 -13.05 -6.33
CA ILE A 231 -1.18 -13.82 -5.10
C ILE A 231 0.29 -14.21 -4.99
N LYS A 232 0.89 -14.63 -6.09
CA LYS A 232 2.31 -14.99 -6.15
C LYS A 232 3.19 -13.81 -5.78
N SER A 233 2.92 -12.62 -6.31
CA SER A 233 3.67 -11.39 -6.01
C SER A 233 3.56 -11.03 -4.53
N ILE A 234 2.36 -11.01 -3.96
CA ILE A 234 2.13 -10.72 -2.55
C ILE A 234 2.86 -11.72 -1.65
N CYS A 235 2.71 -13.02 -1.92
CA CYS A 235 3.35 -14.07 -1.11
C CYS A 235 4.87 -14.07 -1.24
N THR A 236 5.43 -13.72 -2.40
CA THR A 236 6.88 -13.51 -2.59
C THR A 236 7.39 -12.38 -1.69
N LEU A 237 6.68 -11.26 -1.68
CA LEU A 237 7.03 -10.12 -0.83
C LEU A 237 6.92 -10.44 0.67
N LEU A 238 5.86 -11.15 1.08
CA LEU A 238 5.68 -11.58 2.47
C LEU A 238 6.75 -12.57 2.92
N SER A 239 7.10 -13.55 2.09
CA SER A 239 8.15 -14.51 2.42
C SER A 239 9.52 -13.84 2.57
N ARG A 240 9.86 -12.92 1.65
CA ARG A 240 11.06 -12.10 1.75
C ARG A 240 11.02 -11.21 2.99
N GLY A 241 9.89 -10.57 3.25
CA GLY A 241 9.65 -9.75 4.44
C GLY A 241 9.84 -10.51 5.75
N ALA A 242 9.41 -11.76 5.83
CA ALA A 242 9.60 -12.62 7.00
C ALA A 242 11.10 -12.83 7.32
N ILE A 243 11.92 -13.09 6.31
CA ILE A 243 13.37 -13.24 6.48
C ILE A 243 14.02 -11.92 6.92
N ILE A 244 13.72 -10.82 6.20
CA ILE A 244 14.29 -9.50 6.50
C ILE A 244 13.93 -9.07 7.92
N SER A 245 12.65 -9.19 8.31
CA SER A 245 12.18 -8.85 9.66
C SER A 245 12.88 -9.68 10.74
N THR A 246 13.04 -10.98 10.51
CA THR A 246 13.74 -11.87 11.44
C THR A 246 15.18 -11.43 11.64
N ILE A 247 15.91 -11.11 10.56
CA ILE A 247 17.28 -10.62 10.62
C ILE A 247 17.35 -9.27 11.36
N VAL A 248 16.50 -8.33 11.01
CA VAL A 248 16.44 -7.00 11.64
C VAL A 248 16.17 -7.11 13.14
N VAL A 249 15.21 -7.93 13.56
CA VAL A 249 14.90 -8.11 14.98
C VAL A 249 16.05 -8.80 15.72
N ILE A 250 16.73 -9.76 15.12
CA ILE A 250 17.85 -10.46 15.78
C ILE A 250 19.07 -9.54 15.96
N PHE A 251 19.38 -8.68 14.99
CA PHE A 251 20.62 -7.91 15.01
C PHE A 251 20.41 -6.44 15.42
N ILE A 252 19.38 -5.77 14.93
CA ILE A 252 19.19 -4.34 15.14
C ILE A 252 18.47 -4.06 16.46
N LEU A 253 17.45 -4.84 16.80
CA LEU A 253 16.68 -4.61 18.04
C LEU A 253 17.54 -4.68 19.31
N PRO A 254 18.43 -5.67 19.51
CA PRO A 254 19.33 -5.70 20.67
C PRO A 254 20.23 -4.48 20.77
N ALA A 255 20.74 -4.01 19.64
CA ALA A 255 21.58 -2.80 19.59
C ALA A 255 20.79 -1.56 20.03
N MET A 256 19.57 -1.39 19.49
CA MET A 256 18.68 -0.28 19.84
C MET A 256 18.30 -0.30 21.34
N LEU A 257 17.92 -1.46 21.89
CA LEU A 257 17.61 -1.60 23.32
C LEU A 257 18.82 -1.24 24.19
N THR A 258 20.03 -1.59 23.77
CA THR A 258 21.26 -1.29 24.53
C THR A 258 21.64 0.19 24.46
N VAL A 259 21.51 0.81 23.29
CA VAL A 259 21.81 2.24 23.09
C VAL A 259 20.84 3.12 23.86
N PHE A 260 19.55 2.81 23.77
CA PHE A 260 18.47 3.59 24.41
C PHE A 260 18.12 3.14 25.82
N ASP A 261 18.91 2.25 26.46
CA ASP A 261 18.63 1.73 27.80
C ASP A 261 18.37 2.83 28.84
N LYS A 262 19.15 3.90 28.83
CA LYS A 262 18.93 5.06 29.74
C LYS A 262 17.55 5.69 29.59
N ILE A 263 17.07 5.82 28.37
CA ILE A 263 15.75 6.41 28.07
C ILE A 263 14.67 5.42 28.46
N ILE A 264 14.85 4.13 28.16
CA ILE A 264 13.93 3.06 28.54
C ILE A 264 13.77 3.03 30.06
N CYS A 265 14.84 3.04 30.81
CA CYS A 265 14.80 3.02 32.27
C CYS A 265 14.09 4.27 32.86
N LYS A 266 14.25 5.45 32.26
CA LYS A 266 13.56 6.67 32.73
C LYS A 266 12.08 6.69 32.44
N THR A 267 11.65 6.12 31.32
CA THR A 267 10.26 6.21 30.83
C THR A 267 9.40 5.00 31.15
N THR A 268 10.02 3.93 31.67
CA THR A 268 9.32 2.69 32.02
C THR A 268 8.97 2.68 33.50
N ILE A 269 7.68 2.45 33.81
CA ILE A 269 7.20 2.38 35.19
C ILE A 269 7.88 1.20 35.89
N GLY A 270 8.50 1.49 37.03
CA GLY A 270 9.22 0.50 37.85
C GLY A 270 10.70 0.35 37.54
N MET A 271 11.22 0.87 36.43
CA MET A 271 12.66 0.86 36.12
C MET A 271 13.42 2.12 36.56
N ASN A 272 12.76 3.15 37.05
CA ASN A 272 13.38 4.41 37.49
C ASN A 272 14.37 4.30 38.66
N LYS A 273 14.45 3.13 39.33
CA LYS A 273 15.33 2.84 40.45
C LYS A 273 16.53 1.99 40.08
N ILE A 274 16.78 1.76 38.80
CA ILE A 274 17.92 0.95 38.35
C ILE A 274 19.10 1.88 38.19
N ASP A 275 20.20 1.61 38.92
CA ASP A 275 21.49 2.29 38.78
C ASP A 275 22.10 1.95 37.40
N TYR A 276 22.66 2.96 36.73
CA TYR A 276 23.17 2.90 35.34
C TYR A 276 24.58 2.33 35.26
#